data_0d41234dfe16bc431da9a6070c942740
#
_entry.id   0d41234dfe16bc431da9a6070c942740
#
_cell.length_a   1.000
_cell.length_b   1.000
_cell.length_c   1.000
_cell.angle_alpha   90.00
_cell.angle_beta   90.00
_cell.angle_gamma   90.00
#
_symmetry.space_group_name_H-M   'P 1'
#
loop_
_entity.id
_entity.type
_entity.pdbx_description
1 polymer ?
#
loop_
_entity_poly.entity_id
_entity_poly.type
_entity_poly.pdbx_seq_one_letter_code
_entity_poly.pdbx_strand_id
1 'polypeptide(L)'
;MTTSDTDAGSRHISRVITRPWREVYTYAADPRHLVAWASGLATASVTPLDDGSWQASSPFGDVVVRFAEPNDLGVLDHVVRMPDGTEVLNPMRVLPHDDGAEVVFTVRRRTGTTDEDVAADAATVAGDLETLRRICEG
;
A
#
# COMPACT_ATOMS: atom_id res chain seq x y z
N MET A 1 7.30 -31.57 1.99
CA MET A 1 6.94 -30.91 1.93
C MET A 1 6.79 -30.13 2.01
N THR A 2 6.69 -30.01 1.71
CA THR A 2 6.49 -29.33 1.60
C THR A 2 6.41 -28.32 1.83
N THR A 3 6.45 -28.06 1.92
CA THR A 3 6.44 -27.13 2.15
C THR A 3 6.21 -26.06 1.70
N SER A 4 6.59 -25.97 1.32
CA SER A 4 6.65 -24.93 0.64
C SER A 4 5.56 -24.20 0.18
N ASP A 5 4.75 -24.67 0.08
CA ASP A 5 3.61 -24.09 -0.27
C ASP A 5 3.27 -22.92 0.41
N THR A 6 3.90 -22.65 1.45
CA THR A 6 3.70 -21.45 2.17
C THR A 6 4.00 -20.26 1.36
N ASP A 7 4.86 -20.39 0.38
CA ASP A 7 5.23 -19.27 -0.43
C ASP A 7 4.21 -18.94 -1.49
N ALA A 8 3.24 -19.79 -1.65
CA ALA A 8 2.21 -19.55 -2.63
C ALA A 8 1.29 -18.41 -2.25
N GLY A 9 1.35 -17.96 -1.03
CA GLY A 9 0.46 -16.94 -0.52
C GLY A 9 0.98 -15.53 -0.72
N SER A 10 1.34 -14.88 0.37
CA SER A 10 1.62 -13.46 0.42
C SER A 10 3.02 -13.18 0.89
N ARG A 11 3.50 -11.98 0.58
CA ARG A 11 4.70 -11.43 1.21
C ARG A 11 4.31 -10.23 2.03
N HIS A 12 4.82 -10.14 3.25
CA HIS A 12 4.56 -9.03 4.15
C HIS A 12 5.82 -8.19 4.23
N ILE A 13 5.72 -6.94 3.78
CA ILE A 13 6.82 -6.01 3.79
C ILE A 13 6.55 -5.00 4.90
N SER A 14 7.53 -4.72 5.73
CA SER A 14 7.33 -3.78 6.82
C SER A 14 8.49 -2.81 6.97
N ARG A 15 8.20 -1.68 7.60
CA ARG A 15 9.19 -0.67 7.99
C ARG A 15 8.79 -0.08 9.32
N VAL A 16 9.77 0.06 10.20
CA VAL A 16 9.58 0.80 11.44
C VAL A 16 9.84 2.27 11.16
N ILE A 17 8.93 3.11 11.60
CA ILE A 17 9.02 4.57 11.45
C ILE A 17 9.04 5.17 12.84
N THR A 18 10.04 6.01 13.15
CA THR A 18 10.23 6.56 14.49
C THR A 18 9.39 7.81 14.68
N ARG A 19 8.09 7.69 14.44
CA ARG A 19 7.08 8.73 14.66
C ARG A 19 5.85 8.07 15.27
N PRO A 20 5.05 8.80 16.05
CA PRO A 20 3.84 8.22 16.63
C PRO A 20 2.95 7.61 15.55
N TRP A 21 2.41 6.41 15.81
CA TRP A 21 1.69 5.68 14.78
C TRP A 21 0.48 6.45 14.22
N ARG A 22 -0.17 7.27 15.04
CA ARG A 22 -1.31 8.06 14.57
C ARG A 22 -0.90 9.13 13.58
N GLU A 23 0.30 9.70 13.72
CA GLU A 23 0.81 10.65 12.73
C GLU A 23 1.09 9.97 11.41
N VAL A 24 1.71 8.78 11.46
CA VAL A 24 2.01 7.99 10.26
C VAL A 24 0.70 7.59 9.58
N TYR A 25 -0.26 7.11 10.36
CA TYR A 25 -1.57 6.73 9.82
C TYR A 25 -2.25 7.92 9.13
N THR A 26 -2.30 9.06 9.80
CA THR A 26 -2.97 10.25 9.27
C THR A 26 -2.34 10.69 7.95
N TYR A 27 -1.02 10.67 7.87
CA TYR A 27 -0.33 11.05 6.65
C TYR A 27 -0.63 10.05 5.52
N ALA A 28 -0.46 8.76 5.80
CA ALA A 28 -0.62 7.72 4.79
C ALA A 28 -2.07 7.54 4.35
N ALA A 29 -3.02 7.88 5.22
CA ALA A 29 -4.44 7.73 4.93
C ALA A 29 -4.98 8.80 3.98
N ASP A 30 -4.24 9.85 3.75
CA ASP A 30 -4.67 10.93 2.85
C ASP A 30 -4.28 10.58 1.42
N PRO A 31 -5.26 10.28 0.55
CA PRO A 31 -4.95 9.88 -0.83
C PRO A 31 -4.19 10.94 -1.62
N ARG A 32 -4.27 12.21 -1.23
CA ARG A 32 -3.53 13.28 -1.89
C ARG A 32 -2.03 13.13 -1.71
N HIS A 33 -1.58 12.40 -0.71
CA HIS A 33 -0.16 12.15 -0.46
C HIS A 33 0.39 10.97 -1.25
N LEU A 34 -0.48 10.19 -1.94
CA LEU A 34 -0.02 8.99 -2.65
C LEU A 34 1.07 9.28 -3.67
N VAL A 35 0.98 10.42 -4.36
CA VAL A 35 2.00 10.79 -5.36
C VAL A 35 3.36 10.97 -4.70
N ALA A 36 3.40 11.36 -3.42
CA ALA A 36 4.64 11.60 -2.72
C ALA A 36 5.35 10.32 -2.28
N TRP A 37 4.59 9.25 -1.94
CA TRP A 37 5.24 8.07 -1.38
C TRP A 37 4.89 6.76 -2.07
N ALA A 38 3.75 6.65 -2.75
CA ALA A 38 3.26 5.36 -3.26
C ALA A 38 3.46 5.28 -4.77
N SER A 39 4.72 5.19 -5.22
CA SER A 39 5.07 5.23 -6.63
C SER A 39 4.48 4.07 -7.43
N GLY A 40 4.21 2.95 -6.79
CA GLY A 40 3.58 1.82 -7.45
C GLY A 40 2.11 2.03 -7.73
N LEU A 41 1.50 3.07 -7.15
CA LEU A 41 0.08 3.32 -7.22
C LEU A 41 -0.24 4.66 -7.89
N ALA A 42 0.53 5.69 -7.61
CA ALA A 42 0.25 7.04 -8.13
C ALA A 42 1.53 7.72 -8.54
N THR A 43 1.64 8.10 -9.81
CA THR A 43 2.85 8.72 -10.36
C THR A 43 2.69 10.18 -10.70
N ALA A 44 1.47 10.66 -10.95
CA ALA A 44 1.29 12.02 -11.44
C ALA A 44 0.17 12.78 -10.75
N SER A 45 -1.02 12.20 -10.65
CA SER A 45 -2.15 12.94 -10.13
C SER A 45 -3.12 12.00 -9.40
N VAL A 46 -3.85 12.57 -8.45
CA VAL A 46 -4.88 11.85 -7.71
C VAL A 46 -6.09 12.79 -7.64
N THR A 47 -7.24 12.29 -8.05
CA THR A 47 -8.46 13.09 -8.15
C THR A 47 -9.59 12.39 -7.40
N PRO A 48 -10.33 13.11 -6.52
CA PRO A 48 -11.46 12.49 -5.84
C PRO A 48 -12.61 12.24 -6.79
N LEU A 49 -13.33 11.13 -6.57
CA LEU A 49 -14.53 10.77 -7.31
C LEU A 49 -15.74 10.91 -6.39
N ASP A 50 -16.94 10.93 -6.99
CA ASP A 50 -18.17 11.21 -6.24
C ASP A 50 -18.52 10.14 -5.21
N ASP A 51 -18.02 8.92 -5.37
CA ASP A 51 -18.37 7.79 -4.51
C ASP A 51 -17.38 7.60 -3.35
N GLY A 52 -16.47 8.53 -3.14
CA GLY A 52 -15.50 8.43 -2.06
C GLY A 52 -14.21 7.72 -2.45
N SER A 53 -14.12 7.20 -3.68
CA SER A 53 -12.88 6.66 -4.19
C SER A 53 -12.06 7.75 -4.87
N TRP A 54 -10.86 7.38 -5.35
CA TRP A 54 -9.94 8.32 -5.98
C TRP A 54 -9.41 7.72 -7.26
N GLN A 55 -9.28 8.56 -8.29
CA GLN A 55 -8.63 8.15 -9.52
C GLN A 55 -7.16 8.55 -9.45
N ALA A 56 -6.27 7.63 -9.80
CA ALA A 56 -4.83 7.88 -9.78
C ALA A 56 -4.22 7.51 -11.12
N SER A 57 -3.24 8.30 -11.56
CA SER A 57 -2.40 7.94 -12.71
C SER A 57 -1.27 7.05 -12.18
N SER A 58 -1.22 5.81 -12.63
CA SER A 58 -0.26 4.82 -12.15
C SER A 58 0.65 4.33 -13.26
N PRO A 59 1.69 3.53 -12.95
CA PRO A 59 2.53 2.92 -13.97
C PRO A 59 1.73 2.01 -14.92
N PHE A 60 0.54 1.56 -14.50
CA PHE A 60 -0.30 0.66 -15.30
C PHE A 60 -1.42 1.40 -16.02
N GLY A 61 -1.46 2.73 -15.95
CA GLY A 61 -2.53 3.54 -16.50
C GLY A 61 -3.39 4.10 -15.37
N ASP A 62 -4.58 4.60 -15.71
CA ASP A 62 -5.48 5.17 -14.71
C ASP A 62 -6.13 4.05 -13.89
N VAL A 63 -6.04 4.18 -12.58
CA VAL A 63 -6.63 3.22 -11.64
C VAL A 63 -7.56 3.96 -10.69
N VAL A 64 -8.47 3.21 -10.05
CA VAL A 64 -9.36 3.75 -9.04
C VAL A 64 -9.00 3.10 -7.71
N VAL A 65 -8.76 3.93 -6.69
CA VAL A 65 -8.34 3.45 -5.38
C VAL A 65 -9.42 3.77 -4.36
N ARG A 66 -9.80 2.77 -3.57
CA ARG A 66 -10.73 2.95 -2.47
C ARG A 66 -10.09 2.44 -1.19
N PHE A 67 -9.89 3.35 -0.23
CA PHE A 67 -9.33 3.01 1.06
C PHE A 67 -10.43 2.59 2.04
N ALA A 68 -10.05 1.80 3.05
CA ALA A 68 -10.88 1.58 4.20
C ALA A 68 -11.25 2.92 4.83
N GLU A 69 -12.45 3.00 5.41
CA GLU A 69 -12.88 4.23 6.05
C GLU A 69 -11.97 4.59 7.22
N PRO A 70 -11.84 5.88 7.54
CA PRO A 70 -11.02 6.31 8.66
C PRO A 70 -11.36 5.53 9.92
N ASN A 71 -10.34 5.11 10.67
CA ASN A 71 -10.54 4.26 11.83
C ASN A 71 -9.41 4.47 12.84
N ASP A 72 -9.59 3.93 14.03
CA ASP A 72 -8.62 4.04 15.12
C ASP A 72 -7.75 2.79 15.25
N LEU A 73 -7.78 1.91 14.24
CA LEU A 73 -7.08 0.64 14.26
C LEU A 73 -5.85 0.62 13.36
N GLY A 74 -5.58 1.71 12.66
CA GLY A 74 -4.46 1.79 11.72
C GLY A 74 -4.69 0.99 10.44
N VAL A 75 -5.94 0.70 10.09
CA VAL A 75 -6.26 -0.08 8.90
C VAL A 75 -6.26 0.83 7.68
N LEU A 76 -5.38 0.54 6.73
CA LEU A 76 -5.26 1.26 5.46
C LEU A 76 -5.43 0.32 4.28
N ASP A 77 -6.18 -0.76 4.48
CA ASP A 77 -6.48 -1.68 3.39
C ASP A 77 -7.12 -0.90 2.25
N HIS A 78 -6.75 -1.22 1.02
CA HIS A 78 -7.32 -0.51 -0.12
C HIS A 78 -7.49 -1.46 -1.30
N VAL A 79 -8.51 -1.17 -2.10
CA VAL A 79 -8.80 -1.91 -3.33
C VAL A 79 -8.43 -1.01 -4.49
N VAL A 80 -7.66 -1.55 -5.43
CA VAL A 80 -7.27 -0.85 -6.64
C VAL A 80 -7.99 -1.52 -7.81
N ARG A 81 -8.79 -0.73 -8.53
CA ARG A 81 -9.40 -1.20 -9.77
C ARG A 81 -8.49 -0.82 -10.92
N MET A 82 -8.00 -1.83 -11.61
CA MET A 82 -7.10 -1.68 -12.75
C MET A 82 -7.87 -1.21 -13.99
N PRO A 83 -7.16 -0.72 -15.04
CA PRO A 83 -7.84 -0.27 -16.27
C PRO A 83 -8.72 -1.34 -16.92
N ASP A 84 -8.38 -2.61 -16.76
CA ASP A 84 -9.18 -3.71 -17.33
C ASP A 84 -10.36 -4.13 -16.44
N GLY A 85 -10.57 -3.45 -15.31
CA GLY A 85 -11.65 -3.76 -14.38
C GLY A 85 -11.29 -4.74 -13.28
N THR A 86 -10.10 -5.34 -13.34
CA THR A 86 -9.63 -6.24 -12.28
C THR A 86 -9.44 -5.47 -10.98
N GLU A 87 -9.90 -6.05 -9.87
CA GLU A 87 -9.72 -5.43 -8.56
C GLU A 87 -8.67 -6.17 -7.76
N VAL A 88 -7.79 -5.41 -7.11
CA VAL A 88 -6.70 -5.93 -6.31
C VAL A 88 -6.84 -5.39 -4.90
N LEU A 89 -6.94 -6.28 -3.92
CA LEU A 89 -6.94 -5.89 -2.50
C LEU A 89 -5.49 -5.83 -2.01
N ASN A 90 -5.13 -4.69 -1.43
CA ASN A 90 -3.82 -4.49 -0.82
C ASN A 90 -4.01 -4.25 0.68
N PRO A 91 -3.83 -5.27 1.52
CA PRO A 91 -3.88 -5.06 2.96
C PRO A 91 -2.70 -4.22 3.41
N MET A 92 -2.97 -3.21 4.23
CA MET A 92 -1.95 -2.34 4.78
C MET A 92 -2.34 -1.90 6.18
N ARG A 93 -1.38 -1.89 7.09
CA ARG A 93 -1.63 -1.54 8.49
C ARG A 93 -0.54 -0.66 9.03
N VAL A 94 -0.92 0.27 9.91
CA VAL A 94 0.02 1.05 10.69
C VAL A 94 -0.19 0.63 12.13
N LEU A 95 0.81 -0.03 12.71
CA LEU A 95 0.74 -0.62 14.03
C LEU A 95 1.57 0.21 15.01
N PRO A 96 1.12 0.35 16.27
CA PRO A 96 1.99 0.91 17.30
C PRO A 96 3.23 0.01 17.46
N HIS A 97 4.40 0.62 17.60
CA HIS A 97 5.64 -0.11 17.81
C HIS A 97 6.52 0.71 18.74
N ASP A 98 6.58 0.32 20.00
CA ASP A 98 7.20 1.13 21.05
C ASP A 98 6.63 2.56 21.01
N ASP A 99 7.49 3.57 20.85
CA ASP A 99 7.03 4.95 20.72
C ASP A 99 6.76 5.36 19.29
N GLY A 100 6.93 4.44 18.35
CA GLY A 100 6.79 4.71 16.93
C GLY A 100 5.71 3.90 16.27
N ALA A 101 5.96 3.55 15.02
CA ALA A 101 5.02 2.81 14.19
C ALA A 101 5.74 1.72 13.42
N GLU A 102 5.00 0.67 13.10
CA GLU A 102 5.43 -0.30 12.11
C GLU A 102 4.38 -0.34 11.02
N VAL A 103 4.77 -0.03 9.79
CA VAL A 103 3.86 -0.10 8.65
C VAL A 103 4.07 -1.44 7.97
N VAL A 104 2.97 -2.17 7.76
CA VAL A 104 3.00 -3.49 7.13
C VAL A 104 2.13 -3.44 5.88
N PHE A 105 2.68 -3.88 4.76
CA PHE A 105 1.97 -3.97 3.49
C PHE A 105 2.05 -5.41 3.02
N THR A 106 0.91 -5.99 2.62
CA THR A 106 0.85 -7.37 2.17
C THR A 106 0.70 -7.41 0.65
N VAL A 107 1.72 -7.95 -0.02
CA VAL A 107 1.67 -8.24 -1.45
C VAL A 107 1.08 -9.63 -1.60
N ARG A 108 -0.10 -9.72 -2.20
CA ARG A 108 -0.82 -10.99 -2.33
C ARG A 108 -0.58 -11.58 -3.71
N ARG A 109 -0.35 -12.89 -3.72
CA ARG A 109 -0.26 -13.61 -4.99
C ARG A 109 -1.67 -13.80 -5.55
N ARG A 110 -1.85 -13.53 -6.82
CA ARG A 110 -3.12 -13.71 -7.52
C ARG A 110 -2.94 -14.74 -8.62
N THR A 111 -4.06 -15.30 -9.10
CA THR A 111 -4.05 -16.23 -10.22
C THR A 111 -3.35 -15.59 -11.40
N GLY A 112 -2.41 -16.30 -12.00
CA GLY A 112 -1.66 -15.80 -13.14
C GLY A 112 -0.44 -14.95 -12.81
N THR A 113 -0.21 -14.67 -11.52
CA THR A 113 0.95 -13.91 -11.08
C THR A 113 2.16 -14.85 -10.97
N THR A 114 3.28 -14.46 -11.56
CA THR A 114 4.51 -15.24 -11.47
C THR A 114 5.29 -14.89 -10.21
N ASP A 115 6.26 -15.72 -9.84
CA ASP A 115 7.16 -15.41 -8.73
C ASP A 115 7.93 -14.11 -8.99
N GLU A 116 8.29 -13.86 -10.24
CA GLU A 116 8.99 -12.64 -10.62
C GLU A 116 8.11 -11.42 -10.42
N ASP A 117 6.82 -11.54 -10.76
CA ASP A 117 5.86 -10.44 -10.56
C ASP A 117 5.73 -10.12 -9.08
N VAL A 118 5.61 -11.14 -8.23
CA VAL A 118 5.50 -10.94 -6.79
C VAL A 118 6.76 -10.29 -6.25
N ALA A 119 7.94 -10.73 -6.71
CA ALA A 119 9.20 -10.14 -6.27
C ALA A 119 9.32 -8.68 -6.70
N ALA A 120 8.89 -8.35 -7.92
CA ALA A 120 8.93 -6.97 -8.41
C ALA A 120 7.98 -6.07 -7.60
N ASP A 121 6.77 -6.55 -7.33
CA ASP A 121 5.81 -5.82 -6.51
C ASP A 121 6.35 -5.60 -5.10
N ALA A 122 6.94 -6.63 -4.51
CA ALA A 122 7.50 -6.53 -3.17
C ALA A 122 8.64 -5.50 -3.12
N ALA A 123 9.47 -5.46 -4.15
CA ALA A 123 10.55 -4.47 -4.23
C ALA A 123 10.01 -3.05 -4.35
N THR A 124 8.97 -2.85 -5.15
CA THR A 124 8.32 -1.54 -5.29
C THR A 124 7.72 -1.10 -3.95
N VAL A 125 7.01 -2.00 -3.27
CA VAL A 125 6.40 -1.69 -1.97
C VAL A 125 7.48 -1.35 -0.94
N ALA A 126 8.58 -2.12 -0.91
CA ALA A 126 9.66 -1.85 0.01
C ALA A 126 10.25 -0.44 -0.20
N GLY A 127 10.42 -0.05 -1.45
CA GLY A 127 10.90 1.30 -1.78
C GLY A 127 9.90 2.38 -1.37
N ASP A 128 8.62 2.12 -1.60
CA ASP A 128 7.57 3.08 -1.24
C ASP A 128 7.46 3.25 0.28
N LEU A 129 7.54 2.17 1.04
CA LEU A 129 7.53 2.26 2.50
C LEU A 129 8.74 2.98 3.04
N GLU A 130 9.90 2.82 2.39
CA GLU A 130 11.09 3.57 2.77
C GLU A 130 10.91 5.06 2.49
N THR A 131 10.28 5.40 1.38
CA THR A 131 9.95 6.80 1.07
C THR A 131 9.01 7.38 2.12
N LEU A 132 7.97 6.62 2.49
CA LEU A 132 7.03 7.03 3.53
C LEU A 132 7.77 7.28 4.86
N ARG A 133 8.69 6.38 5.22
CA ARG A 133 9.50 6.54 6.43
C ARG A 133 10.27 7.85 6.41
N ARG A 134 10.95 8.14 5.30
CA ARG A 134 11.74 9.36 5.17
C ARG A 134 10.89 10.61 5.29
N ILE A 135 9.71 10.60 4.69
CA ILE A 135 8.80 11.73 4.75
C ILE A 135 8.34 11.95 6.19
N CYS A 136 7.92 10.91 6.86
CA CYS A 136 7.40 11.02 8.22
C CYS A 136 8.47 11.40 9.23
N GLU A 137 9.70 10.90 9.04
CA GLU A 137 10.82 11.19 9.96
C GLU A 137 11.54 12.48 9.63
N GLY A 138 11.42 12.96 8.41
CA GLY A 138 12.04 14.20 7.97
C GLY A 138 11.34 15.44 8.48
#